data_4553b422263d4c30784c2e33c45883f9
#
_entry.id   4553b422263d4c30784c2e33c45883f9
#
_cell.length_a   1.000
_cell.length_b   1.000
_cell.length_c   1.000
_cell.angle_alpha   90.00
_cell.angle_beta   90.00
_cell.angle_gamma   90.00
#
_symmetry.space_group_name_H-M   'P 1'
#
loop_
_entity.id
_entity.type
_entity.pdbx_description
1 polymer ?
#
loop_
_entity_poly.entity_id
_entity_poly.type
_entity_poly.pdbx_seq_one_letter_code
_entity_poly.pdbx_strand_id
1 'polypeptide(L)'
;MRILSLTSSHDSSLCVLNDGQVEYFSKEERLTRKKRDKTAKVSLQHVKGPIDYAILCSPTYSQYDKELENYLKKTFDCKVINFHKYHHLSHASLAHHNSGFQKSLTVVIDRNGGCHNGMRESETVFEVVENNFKEVYKSFWVFNIGE
;
A
#
# COMPACT_ATOMS: atom_id res chain seq x y z
N MET A 1 1.20 0.14 19.62
CA MET A 1 1.79 -0.43 18.38
C MET A 1 1.87 0.64 17.32
N ARG A 2 3.06 0.87 16.78
CA ARG A 2 3.32 1.96 15.84
C ARG A 2 3.70 1.39 14.46
N ILE A 3 2.89 1.71 13.46
CA ILE A 3 2.99 1.14 12.12
C ILE A 3 3.29 2.25 11.12
N LEU A 4 4.32 2.07 10.31
CA LEU A 4 4.64 2.90 9.17
C LEU A 4 4.13 2.21 7.91
N SER A 5 3.28 2.87 7.12
CA SER A 5 2.86 2.42 5.80
C SER A 5 3.31 3.40 4.74
N LEU A 6 3.85 2.91 3.65
CA LEU A 6 4.29 3.76 2.55
C LEU A 6 4.13 3.11 1.18
N THR A 7 3.94 3.95 0.17
CA THR A 7 3.98 3.57 -1.25
C THR A 7 5.04 4.38 -1.98
N SER A 8 5.76 3.73 -2.88
CA SER A 8 6.84 4.32 -3.71
C SER A 8 6.45 4.40 -5.18
N SER A 9 5.17 4.66 -5.48
CA SER A 9 4.66 4.84 -6.85
C SER A 9 4.51 6.33 -7.21
N HIS A 10 3.88 6.61 -8.35
CA HIS A 10 3.62 7.99 -8.81
C HIS A 10 2.86 8.89 -7.81
N ASP A 11 2.23 8.31 -6.81
CA ASP A 11 1.55 9.00 -5.70
C ASP A 11 2.20 8.66 -4.36
N SER A 12 3.54 8.64 -4.33
CA SER A 12 4.29 8.28 -3.14
C SER A 12 3.78 9.03 -1.91
N SER A 13 3.41 8.26 -0.92
CA SER A 13 2.84 8.75 0.33
C SER A 13 3.26 7.86 1.51
N LEU A 14 3.23 8.46 2.69
CA LEU A 14 3.62 7.83 3.92
C LEU A 14 2.58 8.14 5.01
N CYS A 15 2.24 7.11 5.76
CA CYS A 15 1.36 7.22 6.93
C CYS A 15 2.00 6.52 8.12
N VAL A 16 1.98 7.14 9.28
CA VAL A 16 2.31 6.53 10.57
C VAL A 16 1.04 6.43 11.40
N LEU A 17 0.72 5.22 11.81
CA LEU A 17 -0.33 4.95 12.77
C LEU A 17 0.29 4.65 14.14
N ASN A 18 -0.28 5.19 15.20
CA ASN A 18 0.06 4.87 16.57
C ASN A 18 -1.20 4.43 17.30
N ASP A 19 -1.26 3.17 17.69
CA ASP A 19 -2.43 2.55 18.33
C ASP A 19 -3.76 2.85 17.60
N GLY A 20 -3.73 2.73 16.26
CA GLY A 20 -4.88 2.93 15.39
C GLY A 20 -5.20 4.39 15.04
N GLN A 21 -4.49 5.36 15.61
CA GLN A 21 -4.66 6.77 15.29
C GLN A 21 -3.60 7.24 14.29
N VAL A 22 -3.99 8.08 13.34
CA VAL A 22 -3.06 8.70 12.40
C VAL A 22 -2.20 9.71 13.15
N GLU A 23 -0.91 9.39 13.31
CA GLU A 23 0.08 10.27 13.92
C GLU A 23 0.70 11.23 12.91
N TYR A 24 0.99 10.71 11.71
CA TYR A 24 1.58 11.48 10.62
C TYR A 24 1.12 10.96 9.27
N PHE A 25 0.84 11.87 8.35
CA PHE A 25 0.56 11.54 6.96
C PHE A 25 1.16 12.60 6.04
N SER A 26 1.80 12.15 4.96
CA SER A 26 2.29 13.06 3.92
C SER A 26 2.32 12.41 2.54
N LYS A 27 2.16 13.23 1.50
CA LYS A 27 2.52 12.89 0.13
C LYS A 27 3.88 13.51 -0.19
N GLU A 28 4.78 12.73 -0.76
CA GLU A 28 6.14 13.18 -1.07
C GLU A 28 6.14 14.42 -1.97
N GLU A 29 5.30 14.47 -2.98
CA GLU A 29 5.18 15.62 -3.89
C GLU A 29 4.79 16.94 -3.19
N ARG A 30 4.12 16.87 -2.03
CA ARG A 30 3.75 18.06 -1.25
C ARG A 30 4.95 18.66 -0.55
N LEU A 31 5.89 17.82 -0.14
CA LEU A 31 7.13 18.22 0.54
C LEU A 31 8.19 18.64 -0.47
N THR A 32 8.39 17.85 -1.52
CA THR A 32 9.43 18.11 -2.53
C THR A 32 9.05 19.14 -3.57
N ARG A 33 7.74 19.46 -3.71
CA ARG A 33 7.19 20.29 -4.79
C ARG A 33 7.42 19.74 -6.19
N LYS A 34 7.78 18.47 -6.29
CA LYS A 34 8.00 17.76 -7.55
C LYS A 34 6.81 16.85 -7.82
N LYS A 35 6.03 17.19 -8.85
CA LYS A 35 4.85 16.41 -9.25
C LYS A 35 5.24 14.97 -9.59
N ARG A 36 4.46 14.00 -9.10
CA ARG A 36 4.67 12.56 -9.27
C ARG A 36 6.03 12.09 -8.74
N ASP A 37 6.53 12.70 -7.67
CA ASP A 37 7.73 12.19 -6.99
C ASP A 37 7.45 10.78 -6.46
N LYS A 38 8.25 9.82 -6.92
CA LYS A 38 8.09 8.39 -6.60
C LYS A 38 8.91 7.96 -5.39
N THR A 39 9.71 8.88 -4.84
CA THR A 39 10.52 8.60 -3.66
C THR A 39 9.69 8.76 -2.39
N ALA A 40 10.19 8.32 -1.28
CA ALA A 40 9.63 8.61 0.04
C ALA A 40 10.68 9.28 0.95
N LYS A 41 11.72 9.86 0.34
CA LYS A 41 12.96 10.28 1.03
C LYS A 41 12.72 11.42 2.00
N VAL A 42 11.94 12.43 1.59
CA VAL A 42 11.67 13.60 2.44
C VAL A 42 10.64 13.25 3.50
N SER A 43 9.57 12.53 3.13
CA SER A 43 8.56 12.07 4.08
C SER A 43 9.17 11.24 5.21
N LEU A 44 10.10 10.34 4.91
CA LEU A 44 10.77 9.49 5.90
C LEU A 44 11.62 10.27 6.91
N GLN A 45 12.15 11.45 6.55
CA GLN A 45 12.90 12.29 7.48
C GLN A 45 12.05 12.85 8.64
N HIS A 46 10.74 12.89 8.45
CA HIS A 46 9.79 13.34 9.46
C HIS A 46 9.35 12.23 10.43
N VAL A 47 9.65 10.97 10.11
CA VAL A 47 9.33 9.85 10.99
C VAL A 47 10.41 9.73 12.08
N LYS A 48 10.02 9.90 13.33
CA LYS A 48 10.90 9.84 14.50
C LYS A 48 10.43 8.75 15.45
N GLY A 49 11.38 8.19 16.21
CA GLY A 49 11.13 7.16 17.21
C GLY A 49 10.94 5.74 16.63
N PRO A 50 10.69 4.75 17.50
CA PRO A 50 10.61 3.36 17.10
C PRO A 50 9.39 3.08 16.22
N ILE A 51 9.52 2.12 15.31
CA ILE A 51 8.45 1.57 14.46
C ILE A 51 8.41 0.06 14.71
N ASP A 52 7.25 -0.49 14.99
CA ASP A 52 7.10 -1.93 15.19
C ASP A 52 7.03 -2.67 13.84
N TYR A 53 6.27 -2.11 12.89
CA TYR A 53 6.08 -2.66 11.56
C TYR A 53 6.16 -1.58 10.49
N ALA A 54 6.83 -1.88 9.38
CA ALA A 54 6.77 -1.08 8.16
C ALA A 54 6.10 -1.88 7.04
N ILE A 55 5.12 -1.27 6.36
CA ILE A 55 4.34 -1.88 5.30
C ILE A 55 4.63 -1.17 3.98
N LEU A 56 5.10 -1.92 2.97
CA LEU A 56 5.32 -1.43 1.62
C LEU A 56 4.11 -1.79 0.74
N CYS A 57 3.39 -0.76 0.28
CA CYS A 57 2.12 -0.89 -0.46
C CYS A 57 2.25 -0.61 -1.97
N SER A 58 3.45 -0.62 -2.53
CA SER A 58 3.64 -0.36 -3.98
C SER A 58 2.95 -1.42 -4.82
N PRO A 59 2.31 -1.06 -5.96
CA PRO A 59 1.60 -2.02 -6.82
C PRO A 59 2.53 -2.99 -7.54
N THR A 60 3.81 -2.68 -7.60
CA THR A 60 4.89 -3.54 -8.10
C THR A 60 6.07 -3.50 -7.15
N TYR A 61 6.77 -4.62 -7.01
CA TYR A 61 8.02 -4.67 -6.25
C TYR A 61 9.20 -4.42 -7.18
N SER A 62 9.75 -3.24 -7.10
CA SER A 62 10.89 -2.77 -7.89
C SER A 62 12.22 -2.92 -7.14
N GLN A 63 13.33 -2.67 -7.82
CA GLN A 63 14.64 -2.57 -7.18
C GLN A 63 14.66 -1.47 -6.11
N TYR A 64 13.98 -0.36 -6.36
CA TYR A 64 13.85 0.72 -5.39
C TYR A 64 13.10 0.30 -4.12
N ASP A 65 12.04 -0.51 -4.25
CA ASP A 65 11.32 -1.05 -3.09
C ASP A 65 12.22 -1.95 -2.24
N LYS A 66 13.08 -2.74 -2.86
CA LYS A 66 14.07 -3.57 -2.17
C LYS A 66 15.11 -2.73 -1.40
N GLU A 67 15.58 -1.66 -2.00
CA GLU A 67 16.49 -0.70 -1.34
C GLU A 67 15.80 -0.01 -0.16
N LEU A 68 14.55 0.39 -0.35
CA LEU A 68 13.71 1.01 0.66
C LEU A 68 13.42 0.05 1.83
N GLU A 69 13.13 -1.22 1.54
CA GLU A 69 12.97 -2.27 2.56
C GLU A 69 14.23 -2.41 3.43
N ASN A 70 15.40 -2.46 2.81
CA ASN A 70 16.67 -2.53 3.52
C ASN A 70 16.94 -1.27 4.37
N TYR A 71 16.61 -0.10 3.83
CA TYR A 71 16.70 1.16 4.56
C TYR A 71 15.81 1.17 5.81
N LEU A 72 14.55 0.75 5.68
CA LEU A 72 13.59 0.71 6.77
C LEU A 72 14.02 -0.26 7.88
N LYS A 73 14.46 -1.47 7.51
CA LYS A 73 15.00 -2.45 8.46
C LYS A 73 16.18 -1.88 9.25
N LYS A 74 17.10 -1.23 8.56
CA LYS A 74 18.32 -0.67 9.18
C LYS A 74 18.03 0.55 10.06
N THR A 75 17.09 1.41 9.63
CA THR A 75 16.85 2.70 10.29
C THR A 75 15.96 2.56 11.52
N PHE A 76 14.94 1.70 11.43
CA PHE A 76 13.92 1.58 12.47
C PHE A 76 13.98 0.26 13.24
N ASP A 77 14.87 -0.66 12.86
CA ASP A 77 14.98 -2.01 13.45
C ASP A 77 13.62 -2.71 13.53
N CYS A 78 12.82 -2.58 12.46
CA CYS A 78 11.43 -3.03 12.42
C CYS A 78 11.23 -4.22 11.48
N LYS A 79 10.12 -4.93 11.66
CA LYS A 79 9.68 -5.93 10.70
C LYS A 79 9.06 -5.25 9.48
N VAL A 80 9.61 -5.51 8.29
CA VAL A 80 9.06 -5.00 7.03
C VAL A 80 8.16 -6.05 6.37
N ILE A 81 6.95 -5.64 6.02
CA ILE A 81 5.95 -6.45 5.34
C ILE A 81 5.75 -5.87 3.94
N ASN A 82 5.99 -6.69 2.93
CA ASN A 82 5.75 -6.32 1.55
C ASN A 82 4.33 -6.69 1.14
N PHE A 83 3.53 -5.69 0.79
CA PHE A 83 2.10 -5.80 0.53
C PHE A 83 1.75 -5.65 -0.97
N HIS A 84 2.73 -5.66 -1.86
CA HIS A 84 2.52 -5.41 -3.30
C HIS A 84 1.54 -6.37 -3.98
N LYS A 85 1.44 -7.62 -3.52
CA LYS A 85 0.50 -8.62 -4.04
C LYS A 85 -0.93 -8.43 -3.54
N TYR A 86 -1.13 -7.55 -2.55
CA TYR A 86 -2.41 -7.31 -1.90
C TYR A 86 -2.95 -5.91 -2.20
N HIS A 87 -2.63 -5.38 -3.39
CA HIS A 87 -3.01 -4.03 -3.78
C HIS A 87 -4.53 -3.82 -3.73
N HIS A 88 -5.30 -4.72 -4.34
CA HIS A 88 -6.76 -4.66 -4.27
C HIS A 88 -7.31 -4.86 -2.86
N LEU A 89 -6.67 -5.69 -2.04
CA LEU A 89 -7.05 -5.82 -0.63
C LEU A 89 -6.86 -4.51 0.14
N SER A 90 -5.81 -3.74 -0.17
CA SER A 90 -5.60 -2.41 0.44
C SER A 90 -6.73 -1.45 0.09
N HIS A 91 -7.18 -1.41 -1.19
CA HIS A 91 -8.31 -0.60 -1.62
C HIS A 91 -9.62 -1.06 -0.96
N ALA A 92 -9.88 -2.36 -0.94
CA ALA A 92 -11.07 -2.93 -0.31
C ALA A 92 -11.13 -2.62 1.19
N SER A 93 -10.00 -2.77 1.88
CA SER A 93 -9.88 -2.46 3.31
C SER A 93 -10.17 -0.98 3.59
N LEU A 94 -9.58 -0.08 2.79
CA LEU A 94 -9.85 1.36 2.92
C LEU A 94 -11.33 1.69 2.72
N ALA A 95 -11.96 1.14 1.69
CA ALA A 95 -13.36 1.36 1.39
C ALA A 95 -14.28 0.82 2.50
N HIS A 96 -14.04 -0.43 2.95
CA HIS A 96 -14.85 -1.06 3.99
C HIS A 96 -14.76 -0.30 5.32
N HIS A 97 -13.56 -0.02 5.81
CA HIS A 97 -13.37 0.64 7.11
C HIS A 97 -13.90 2.09 7.14
N ASN A 98 -13.90 2.79 6.00
CA ASN A 98 -14.48 4.13 5.92
C ASN A 98 -16.00 4.12 5.67
N SER A 99 -16.60 3.00 5.28
CA SER A 99 -18.05 2.91 5.01
C SER A 99 -18.91 2.85 6.27
N GLY A 100 -18.34 2.42 7.41
CA GLY A 100 -19.07 2.14 8.63
C GLY A 100 -19.90 0.84 8.58
N PHE A 101 -19.84 0.05 7.51
CA PHE A 101 -20.55 -1.23 7.41
C PHE A 101 -19.80 -2.33 8.20
N GLN A 102 -20.56 -3.15 8.94
CA GLN A 102 -20.02 -4.36 9.56
C GLN A 102 -19.90 -5.53 8.56
N LYS A 103 -20.77 -5.51 7.54
CA LYS A 103 -20.76 -6.47 6.43
C LYS A 103 -20.84 -5.70 5.12
N SER A 104 -20.05 -6.08 4.13
CA SER A 104 -20.09 -5.45 2.80
C SER A 104 -19.67 -6.42 1.70
N LEU A 105 -20.12 -6.13 0.50
CA LEU A 105 -19.53 -6.63 -0.74
C LEU A 105 -18.71 -5.49 -1.32
N THR A 106 -17.38 -5.61 -1.26
CA THR A 106 -16.48 -4.55 -1.71
C THR A 106 -15.94 -4.89 -3.09
N VAL A 107 -16.19 -4.03 -4.05
CA VAL A 107 -15.72 -4.18 -5.44
C VAL A 107 -14.57 -3.23 -5.68
N VAL A 108 -13.45 -3.77 -6.13
CA VAL A 108 -12.27 -3.00 -6.56
C VAL A 108 -12.12 -3.14 -8.07
N ILE A 109 -12.08 -2.03 -8.77
CA ILE A 109 -11.82 -1.95 -10.22
C ILE A 109 -10.63 -1.04 -10.40
N ASP A 110 -9.51 -1.62 -10.85
CA ASP A 110 -8.26 -0.90 -11.04
C ASP A 110 -7.58 -1.35 -12.34
N ARG A 111 -7.07 -0.40 -13.11
CA ARG A 111 -6.36 -0.70 -14.36
C ARG A 111 -5.09 -1.51 -14.13
N ASN A 112 -4.38 -1.28 -13.02
CA ASN A 112 -3.06 -1.84 -12.76
C ASN A 112 -2.89 -2.24 -11.28
N GLY A 113 -3.66 -3.21 -10.84
CA GLY A 113 -3.55 -3.79 -9.51
C GLY A 113 -2.25 -4.57 -9.27
N GLY A 114 -2.22 -5.40 -8.26
CA GLY A 114 -1.07 -6.23 -7.91
C GLY A 114 -0.63 -7.15 -9.06
N CYS A 115 0.67 -7.44 -9.13
CA CYS A 115 1.22 -8.31 -10.16
C CYS A 115 1.34 -9.75 -9.65
N HIS A 116 0.71 -10.69 -10.36
CA HIS A 116 0.74 -12.12 -10.08
C HIS A 116 1.17 -12.88 -11.33
N ASN A 117 2.37 -13.46 -11.33
CA ASN A 117 2.90 -14.25 -12.45
C ASN A 117 2.82 -13.53 -13.81
N GLY A 118 3.14 -12.23 -13.84
CA GLY A 118 3.12 -11.44 -15.07
C GLY A 118 1.74 -10.90 -15.47
N MET A 119 0.68 -11.28 -14.76
CA MET A 119 -0.67 -10.74 -14.94
C MET A 119 -0.96 -9.65 -13.89
N ARG A 120 -1.73 -8.62 -14.27
CA ARG A 120 -2.18 -7.57 -13.35
C ARG A 120 -3.61 -7.81 -12.92
N GLU A 121 -3.88 -7.65 -11.62
CA GLU A 121 -5.26 -7.58 -11.13
C GLU A 121 -5.99 -6.43 -11.81
N SER A 122 -7.20 -6.68 -12.33
CA SER A 122 -8.08 -5.67 -12.90
C SER A 122 -9.32 -5.45 -12.07
N GLU A 123 -9.93 -6.52 -11.61
CA GLU A 123 -11.12 -6.47 -10.78
C GLU A 123 -11.01 -7.51 -9.67
N THR A 124 -11.46 -7.14 -8.48
CA THR A 124 -11.58 -8.09 -7.37
C THR A 124 -12.81 -7.75 -6.54
N VAL A 125 -13.55 -8.76 -6.15
CA VAL A 125 -14.69 -8.63 -5.24
C VAL A 125 -14.39 -9.36 -3.94
N PHE A 126 -14.57 -8.65 -2.84
CA PHE A 126 -14.42 -9.19 -1.49
C PHE A 126 -15.76 -9.18 -0.77
N GLU A 127 -16.15 -10.33 -0.22
CA GLU A 127 -17.12 -10.40 0.86
C GLU A 127 -16.42 -10.09 2.16
N VAL A 128 -16.91 -9.10 2.91
CA VAL A 128 -16.29 -8.67 4.16
C VAL A 128 -17.28 -8.83 5.31
N VAL A 129 -16.87 -9.58 6.33
CA VAL A 129 -17.65 -9.78 7.56
C VAL A 129 -16.69 -9.64 8.74
N GLU A 130 -16.96 -8.70 9.65
CA GLU A 130 -16.16 -8.50 10.87
C GLU A 130 -14.64 -8.43 10.62
N ASN A 131 -14.22 -7.63 9.66
CA ASN A 131 -12.81 -7.47 9.23
C ASN A 131 -12.19 -8.70 8.55
N ASN A 132 -12.96 -9.74 8.27
CA ASN A 132 -12.50 -10.88 7.48
C ASN A 132 -12.82 -10.63 6.00
N PHE A 133 -11.78 -10.47 5.18
CA PHE A 133 -11.87 -10.24 3.75
C PHE A 133 -11.73 -11.55 3.01
N LYS A 134 -12.84 -12.05 2.47
CA LYS A 134 -12.88 -13.24 1.61
C LYS A 134 -12.97 -12.82 0.16
N GLU A 135 -11.95 -13.14 -0.64
CA GLU A 135 -12.00 -12.96 -2.08
C GLU A 135 -13.03 -13.92 -2.70
N VAL A 136 -14.04 -13.38 -3.38
CA VAL A 136 -15.10 -14.16 -4.03
C VAL A 136 -15.03 -14.10 -5.55
N TYR A 137 -14.34 -13.12 -6.11
CA TYR A 137 -14.08 -12.99 -7.54
C TYR A 137 -12.79 -12.24 -7.79
N LYS A 138 -12.06 -12.61 -8.85
CA LYS A 138 -10.88 -11.89 -9.33
C LYS A 138 -10.73 -12.07 -10.83
N SER A 139 -10.41 -10.98 -11.52
CA SER A 139 -9.97 -10.98 -12.91
C SER A 139 -8.58 -10.36 -13.08
N PHE A 140 -7.95 -10.71 -14.17
CA PHE A 140 -6.59 -10.26 -14.51
C PHE A 140 -6.54 -9.71 -15.93
N TRP A 141 -5.74 -8.65 -16.13
CA TRP A 141 -5.28 -8.25 -17.43
C TRP A 141 -4.05 -9.05 -17.81
N VAL A 142 -4.10 -9.67 -18.97
CA VAL A 142 -2.88 -10.16 -19.61
C VAL A 142 -2.26 -8.95 -20.31
N PHE A 143 -1.02 -8.60 -20.00
CA PHE A 143 -0.30 -7.63 -20.80
C PHE A 143 -0.19 -8.18 -22.22
N ASN A 144 -1.00 -7.69 -23.13
CA ASN A 144 -0.75 -7.92 -24.55
C ASN A 144 0.56 -7.24 -24.88
N ILE A 145 1.53 -8.05 -25.27
CA ILE A 145 2.76 -7.67 -25.91
C ILE A 145 2.34 -7.12 -27.28
N GLY A 146 1.96 -5.86 -27.36
CA GLY A 146 1.48 -5.33 -28.62
C GLY A 146 0.79 -3.95 -28.58
N GLU A 147 0.97 -3.18 -27.50
CA GLU A 147 0.67 -1.74 -27.54
C GLU A 147 1.95 -0.93 -27.30
#